data_8cdd2b2e3e7796a383f86fb2c8f286aa
#
_entry.id   8cdd2b2e3e7796a383f86fb2c8f286aa
#
_cell.length_a   1.000
_cell.length_b   1.000
_cell.length_c   1.000
_cell.angle_alpha   90.00
_cell.angle_beta   90.00
_cell.angle_gamma   90.00
#
_symmetry.space_group_name_H-M   'P 1'
#
loop_
_entity.id
_entity.type
_entity.pdbx_description
1 polymer ?
#
loop_
_entity_poly.entity_id
_entity_poly.type
_entity_poly.pdbx_seq_one_letter_code
_entity_poly.pdbx_strand_id
1 'polypeptide(L)'
;MASICNRSLDFSLNSSIINSAPSLRFALVGCGRIGQVHAREIRRVGQLAAVCDVVAEKMDTVVGNDPVPKYLSITDLLLSENDIDLVVIATPNGLHAQQSIEALRAGKHVLCEKPMSIRVNDAINMVSAAKDSGKQLVV
;
A
#
# COMPACT_ATOMS: atom_id res chain seq x y z
N MET A 1 -40.66 40.44 -21.76
CA MET A 1 -39.24 40.33 -22.14
C MET A 1 -38.47 39.80 -20.93
N ALA A 2 -38.12 38.51 -20.95
CA ALA A 2 -37.42 37.85 -19.86
C ALA A 2 -35.92 37.97 -20.09
N SER A 3 -35.22 38.60 -19.14
CA SER A 3 -33.74 38.69 -19.13
C SER A 3 -33.17 37.39 -18.66
N ILE A 4 -32.44 36.67 -19.51
CA ILE A 4 -31.73 35.44 -19.20
C ILE A 4 -30.44 35.84 -18.47
N CYS A 5 -30.42 35.60 -17.17
CA CYS A 5 -29.22 35.77 -16.34
C CYS A 5 -28.24 34.61 -16.63
N ASN A 6 -27.20 34.93 -17.37
CA ASN A 6 -26.10 34.00 -17.69
C ASN A 6 -25.21 33.88 -16.44
N ARG A 7 -25.43 32.82 -15.62
CA ARG A 7 -24.49 32.47 -14.54
C ARG A 7 -23.38 31.63 -15.18
N SER A 8 -22.26 32.26 -15.44
CA SER A 8 -20.99 31.59 -15.63
C SER A 8 -20.65 30.79 -14.35
N LEU A 9 -20.66 29.48 -14.49
CA LEU A 9 -20.15 28.60 -13.44
C LEU A 9 -18.60 28.77 -13.40
N ASP A 10 -18.13 29.57 -12.47
CA ASP A 10 -16.73 29.66 -12.15
C ASP A 10 -16.29 28.31 -11.53
N PHE A 11 -15.71 27.46 -12.37
CA PHE A 11 -14.96 26.27 -11.95
C PHE A 11 -13.57 26.69 -11.44
N SER A 12 -13.48 27.60 -10.52
CA SER A 12 -12.29 27.74 -9.69
C SER A 12 -12.35 26.65 -8.62
N LEU A 13 -11.90 25.44 -8.99
CA LEU A 13 -11.63 24.37 -8.05
C LEU A 13 -10.61 24.91 -7.04
N ASN A 14 -11.10 25.21 -5.86
CA ASN A 14 -10.32 25.70 -4.73
C ASN A 14 -9.25 24.62 -4.42
N SER A 15 -8.01 24.83 -4.84
CA SER A 15 -6.86 23.97 -4.57
C SER A 15 -6.64 23.69 -3.07
N SER A 16 -7.28 24.46 -2.20
CA SER A 16 -7.28 24.28 -0.75
C SER A 16 -8.09 23.08 -0.27
N ILE A 17 -9.05 22.56 -1.06
CA ILE A 17 -9.89 21.41 -0.64
C ILE A 17 -9.20 20.09 -0.91
N ILE A 18 -8.27 20.05 -1.87
CA ILE A 18 -7.53 18.81 -2.24
C ILE A 18 -6.45 18.47 -1.20
N ASN A 19 -6.02 19.42 -0.37
CA ASN A 19 -4.97 19.25 0.63
C ASN A 19 -5.46 18.75 2.00
N SER A 20 -6.76 18.45 2.20
CA SER A 20 -7.30 18.01 3.49
C SER A 20 -7.65 16.52 3.56
N ALA A 21 -7.49 15.75 2.50
CA ALA A 21 -7.64 14.30 2.57
C ALA A 21 -6.45 13.71 3.33
N PRO A 22 -6.68 12.83 4.32
CA PRO A 22 -5.57 12.17 5.00
C PRO A 22 -4.74 11.39 3.98
N SER A 23 -3.43 11.60 4.00
CA SER A 23 -2.49 10.91 3.12
C SER A 23 -2.51 9.42 3.44
N LEU A 24 -2.69 8.56 2.43
CA LEU A 24 -2.64 7.10 2.60
C LEU A 24 -1.29 6.68 3.17
N ARG A 25 -1.32 5.80 4.16
CA ARG A 25 -0.14 5.25 4.84
C ARG A 25 0.15 3.85 4.32
N PHE A 26 1.32 3.70 3.73
CA PHE A 26 1.76 2.46 3.09
C PHE A 26 2.82 1.75 3.92
N ALA A 27 2.72 0.42 4.00
CA ALA A 27 3.85 -0.44 4.38
C ALA A 27 4.37 -1.16 3.14
N LEU A 28 5.70 -1.25 3.01
CA LEU A 28 6.36 -1.99 1.93
C LEU A 28 7.01 -3.24 2.49
N VAL A 29 6.64 -4.39 1.97
CA VAL A 29 7.20 -5.71 2.30
C VAL A 29 7.97 -6.24 1.10
N GLY A 30 9.29 -6.36 1.27
CA GLY A 30 10.24 -6.65 0.21
C GLY A 30 10.91 -5.37 -0.30
N CYS A 31 12.16 -5.14 0.11
CA CYS A 31 12.97 -3.96 -0.21
C CYS A 31 14.01 -4.22 -1.31
N GLY A 32 13.75 -5.23 -2.16
CA GLY A 32 14.57 -5.52 -3.33
C GLY A 32 14.43 -4.49 -4.45
N ARG A 33 14.88 -4.86 -5.66
CA ARG A 33 14.86 -3.96 -6.83
C ARG A 33 13.46 -3.37 -7.11
N ILE A 34 12.42 -4.21 -7.13
CA ILE A 34 11.05 -3.74 -7.38
C ILE A 34 10.47 -2.99 -6.18
N GLY A 35 10.84 -3.38 -4.96
CA GLY A 35 10.46 -2.66 -3.74
C GLY A 35 10.98 -1.22 -3.73
N GLN A 36 12.20 -0.97 -4.21
CA GLN A 36 12.73 0.39 -4.35
C GLN A 36 11.92 1.25 -5.33
N VAL A 37 11.41 0.64 -6.41
CA VAL A 37 10.50 1.32 -7.35
C VAL A 37 9.20 1.68 -6.63
N HIS A 38 8.59 0.73 -5.94
CA HIS A 38 7.37 0.98 -5.17
C HIS A 38 7.58 2.07 -4.11
N ALA A 39 8.67 2.04 -3.36
CA ALA A 39 8.97 3.05 -2.34
C ALA A 39 9.01 4.47 -2.92
N ARG A 40 9.59 4.63 -4.11
CA ARG A 40 9.62 5.92 -4.82
C ARG A 40 8.22 6.36 -5.22
N GLU A 41 7.41 5.46 -5.79
CA GLU A 41 6.05 5.80 -6.23
C GLU A 41 5.12 6.04 -5.04
N ILE A 42 5.25 5.28 -3.95
CA ILE A 42 4.51 5.51 -2.70
C ILE A 42 4.71 6.95 -2.20
N ARG A 43 5.95 7.45 -2.18
CA ARG A 43 6.26 8.81 -1.75
C ARG A 43 5.62 9.92 -2.60
N ARG A 44 5.19 9.58 -3.83
CA ARG A 44 4.49 10.52 -4.73
C ARG A 44 2.99 10.60 -4.45
N VAL A 45 2.39 9.55 -3.90
CA VAL A 45 0.93 9.42 -3.73
C VAL A 45 0.49 9.29 -2.28
N GLY A 46 1.44 9.09 -1.35
CA GLY A 46 1.15 8.90 0.06
C GLY A 46 2.39 8.90 0.92
N GLN A 47 2.31 8.27 2.07
CA GLN A 47 3.40 8.17 3.05
C GLN A 47 3.92 6.74 3.12
N LEU A 48 5.23 6.55 2.94
CA LEU A 48 5.91 5.30 3.30
C LEU A 48 6.06 5.27 4.82
N ALA A 49 5.19 4.53 5.49
CA ALA A 49 5.05 4.54 6.94
C ALA A 49 5.83 3.42 7.63
N ALA A 50 6.11 2.30 6.93
CA ALA A 50 6.92 1.21 7.44
C ALA A 50 7.53 0.40 6.29
N VAL A 51 8.67 -0.27 6.54
CA VAL A 51 9.28 -1.20 5.60
C VAL A 51 9.63 -2.52 6.28
N CYS A 52 9.59 -3.61 5.51
CA CYS A 52 9.93 -4.95 5.96
C CYS A 52 10.78 -5.69 4.92
N ASP A 53 11.90 -6.24 5.35
CA ASP A 53 12.72 -7.19 4.58
C ASP A 53 13.53 -8.04 5.56
N VAL A 54 13.86 -9.26 5.18
CA VAL A 54 14.73 -10.13 5.99
C VAL A 54 16.21 -9.67 5.97
N VAL A 55 16.56 -8.75 5.07
CA VAL A 55 17.90 -8.18 4.92
C VAL A 55 17.86 -6.69 5.28
N ALA A 56 18.45 -6.35 6.42
CA ALA A 56 18.41 -4.98 6.97
C ALA A 56 18.94 -3.91 5.99
N GLU A 57 20.04 -4.20 5.31
CA GLU A 57 20.72 -3.28 4.38
C GLU A 57 19.81 -2.88 3.19
N LYS A 58 18.89 -3.75 2.78
CA LYS A 58 17.91 -3.42 1.74
C LYS A 58 16.89 -2.39 2.24
N MET A 59 16.48 -2.50 3.50
CA MET A 59 15.59 -1.51 4.11
C MET A 59 16.31 -0.16 4.23
N ASP A 60 17.59 -0.14 4.63
CA ASP A 60 18.41 1.07 4.70
C ASP A 60 18.50 1.77 3.34
N THR A 61 18.66 0.99 2.27
CA THR A 61 18.68 1.52 0.90
C THR A 61 17.34 2.18 0.53
N VAL A 62 16.22 1.61 0.97
CA VAL A 62 14.87 2.12 0.67
C VAL A 62 14.55 3.36 1.49
N VAL A 63 14.86 3.38 2.78
CA VAL A 63 14.48 4.48 3.67
C VAL A 63 15.46 5.65 3.60
N GLY A 64 16.74 5.40 3.33
CA GLY A 64 17.77 6.43 3.36
C GLY A 64 17.86 7.07 4.75
N ASN A 65 17.68 8.39 4.80
CA ASN A 65 17.69 9.15 6.06
C ASN A 65 16.27 9.37 6.65
N ASP A 66 15.22 8.85 6.02
CA ASP A 66 13.87 9.01 6.51
C ASP A 66 13.67 8.18 7.80
N PRO A 67 12.98 8.71 8.82
CA PRO A 67 12.73 7.99 10.07
C PRO A 67 11.58 6.97 9.92
N VAL A 68 11.71 6.05 8.97
CA VAL A 68 10.72 5.01 8.69
C VAL A 68 11.05 3.76 9.50
N PRO A 69 10.11 3.23 10.29
CA PRO A 69 10.28 1.97 11.02
C PRO A 69 10.63 0.79 10.10
N LYS A 70 11.55 -0.07 10.57
CA LYS A 70 12.07 -1.23 9.84
C LYS A 70 11.76 -2.51 10.59
N TYR A 71 11.24 -3.51 9.88
CA TYR A 71 10.83 -4.80 10.46
C TYR A 71 11.49 -5.96 9.70
N LEU A 72 11.89 -6.99 10.42
CA LEU A 72 12.47 -8.21 9.83
C LEU A 72 11.39 -9.24 9.47
N SER A 73 10.16 -9.07 9.97
CA SER A 73 9.02 -9.92 9.64
C SER A 73 7.76 -9.08 9.39
N ILE A 74 6.91 -9.57 8.50
CA ILE A 74 5.62 -8.93 8.23
C ILE A 74 4.70 -9.01 9.46
N THR A 75 4.78 -10.10 10.23
CA THR A 75 4.00 -10.28 11.45
C THR A 75 4.29 -9.17 12.45
N ASP A 76 5.58 -8.89 12.72
CA ASP A 76 5.99 -7.82 13.64
C ASP A 76 5.54 -6.44 13.14
N LEU A 77 5.64 -6.21 11.83
CA LEU A 77 5.14 -4.97 11.21
C LEU A 77 3.63 -4.81 11.46
N LEU A 78 2.85 -5.84 11.16
CA LEU A 78 1.39 -5.78 11.28
C LEU A 78 0.91 -5.67 12.74
N LEU A 79 1.65 -6.21 13.69
CA LEU A 79 1.36 -6.09 15.13
C LEU A 79 1.73 -4.72 15.69
N SER A 80 2.78 -4.09 15.15
CA SER A 80 3.30 -2.82 15.65
C SER A 80 2.66 -1.60 15.01
N GLU A 81 2.24 -1.70 13.73
CA GLU A 81 1.78 -0.58 12.92
C GLU A 81 0.27 -0.63 12.68
N ASN A 82 -0.50 -0.03 13.58
CA ASN A 82 -1.97 -0.03 13.48
C ASN A 82 -2.50 0.90 12.37
N ASP A 83 -1.80 1.98 12.07
CA ASP A 83 -2.26 3.06 11.19
C ASP A 83 -1.89 2.87 9.71
N ILE A 84 -1.51 1.65 9.30
CA ILE A 84 -1.28 1.32 7.90
C ILE A 84 -2.61 1.11 7.19
N ASP A 85 -2.80 1.76 6.05
CA ASP A 85 -3.96 1.59 5.18
C ASP A 85 -3.76 0.46 4.17
N LEU A 86 -2.57 0.40 3.56
CA LEU A 86 -2.24 -0.49 2.47
C LEU A 86 -0.84 -1.10 2.62
N VAL A 87 -0.75 -2.40 2.42
CA VAL A 87 0.52 -3.14 2.38
C VAL A 87 0.87 -3.48 0.93
N VAL A 88 2.06 -3.09 0.50
CA VAL A 88 2.62 -3.46 -0.81
C VAL A 88 3.52 -4.68 -0.61
N ILE A 89 3.20 -5.78 -1.30
CA ILE A 89 3.96 -7.03 -1.27
C ILE A 89 4.84 -7.08 -2.53
N ALA A 90 6.15 -6.97 -2.33
CA ALA A 90 7.18 -6.96 -3.38
C ALA A 90 8.31 -7.97 -3.07
N THR A 91 7.96 -9.05 -2.41
CA THR A 91 8.85 -10.16 -2.01
C THR A 91 9.00 -11.20 -3.14
N PRO A 92 9.79 -12.25 -2.97
CA PRO A 92 9.82 -13.38 -3.91
C PRO A 92 8.45 -14.04 -4.08
N ASN A 93 8.15 -14.48 -5.31
CA ASN A 93 6.82 -14.96 -5.74
C ASN A 93 6.19 -16.01 -4.80
N GLY A 94 7.01 -16.89 -4.21
CA GLY A 94 6.53 -17.94 -3.29
C GLY A 94 5.95 -17.43 -1.98
N LEU A 95 6.19 -16.16 -1.61
CA LEU A 95 5.74 -15.54 -0.37
C LEU A 95 4.48 -14.68 -0.56
N HIS A 96 4.13 -14.35 -1.80
CA HIS A 96 3.05 -13.42 -2.12
C HIS A 96 1.73 -13.80 -1.46
N ALA A 97 1.31 -15.05 -1.61
CA ALA A 97 0.02 -15.49 -1.11
C ALA A 97 -0.06 -15.44 0.42
N GLN A 98 0.93 -16.02 1.11
CA GLN A 98 0.96 -16.05 2.57
C GLN A 98 0.96 -14.63 3.15
N GLN A 99 1.83 -13.77 2.66
CA GLN A 99 1.97 -12.40 3.17
C GLN A 99 0.75 -11.52 2.85
N SER A 100 0.16 -11.69 1.66
CA SER A 100 -1.08 -10.98 1.30
C SER A 100 -2.25 -11.39 2.20
N ILE A 101 -2.41 -12.71 2.44
CA ILE A 101 -3.47 -13.22 3.32
C ILE A 101 -3.28 -12.69 4.75
N GLU A 102 -2.06 -12.67 5.25
CA GLU A 102 -1.74 -12.16 6.59
C GLU A 102 -2.10 -10.66 6.71
N ALA A 103 -1.72 -9.83 5.74
CA ALA A 103 -2.05 -8.41 5.71
C ALA A 103 -3.56 -8.17 5.60
N LEU A 104 -4.26 -8.90 4.73
CA LEU A 104 -5.72 -8.82 4.58
C LEU A 104 -6.44 -9.16 5.88
N ARG A 105 -6.04 -10.24 6.56
CA ARG A 105 -6.60 -10.66 7.86
C ARG A 105 -6.30 -9.66 8.98
N ALA A 106 -5.19 -8.94 8.88
CA ALA A 106 -4.87 -7.83 9.77
C ALA A 106 -5.67 -6.54 9.45
N GLY A 107 -6.62 -6.61 8.50
CA GLY A 107 -7.50 -5.50 8.15
C GLY A 107 -6.85 -4.45 7.25
N LYS A 108 -5.80 -4.80 6.52
CA LYS A 108 -5.11 -3.90 5.59
C LYS A 108 -5.50 -4.18 4.14
N HIS A 109 -5.56 -3.15 3.30
CA HIS A 109 -5.61 -3.32 1.85
C HIS A 109 -4.27 -3.86 1.37
N VAL A 110 -4.25 -4.58 0.25
CA VAL A 110 -3.04 -5.19 -0.30
C VAL A 110 -2.88 -4.85 -1.78
N LEU A 111 -1.68 -4.42 -2.15
CA LEU A 111 -1.18 -4.41 -3.51
C LEU A 111 -0.07 -5.47 -3.59
N CYS A 112 -0.29 -6.51 -4.36
CA CYS A 112 0.64 -7.62 -4.53
C CYS A 112 1.30 -7.55 -5.90
N GLU A 113 2.62 -7.72 -5.96
CA GLU A 113 3.33 -7.87 -7.22
C GLU A 113 2.92 -9.15 -7.95
N LYS A 114 3.05 -9.10 -9.27
CA LYS A 114 2.80 -10.25 -10.14
C LYS A 114 3.97 -11.27 -10.03
N PRO A 115 3.70 -12.56 -10.22
CA PRO A 115 2.39 -13.18 -10.32
C PRO A 115 1.70 -13.18 -8.96
N MET A 116 0.36 -13.13 -8.97
CA MET A 116 -0.45 -13.15 -7.75
C MET A 116 -0.04 -14.26 -6.77
N SER A 117 0.18 -15.46 -7.31
CA SER A 117 0.70 -16.63 -6.60
C SER A 117 1.30 -17.63 -7.57
N ILE A 118 2.01 -18.63 -7.04
CA ILE A 118 2.55 -19.75 -7.83
C ILE A 118 1.51 -20.86 -8.01
N ARG A 119 0.54 -20.97 -7.10
CA ARG A 119 -0.47 -22.04 -7.09
C ARG A 119 -1.87 -21.44 -7.18
N VAL A 120 -2.73 -22.08 -7.95
CA VAL A 120 -4.14 -21.66 -8.11
C VAL A 120 -4.88 -21.64 -6.77
N ASN A 121 -4.70 -22.64 -5.92
CA ASN A 121 -5.35 -22.69 -4.61
C ASN A 121 -4.93 -21.52 -3.72
N ASP A 122 -3.68 -21.09 -3.78
CA ASP A 122 -3.20 -19.94 -3.04
C ASP A 122 -3.87 -18.66 -3.53
N ALA A 123 -4.04 -18.49 -4.84
CA ALA A 123 -4.78 -17.37 -5.42
C ALA A 123 -6.25 -17.34 -4.94
N ILE A 124 -6.91 -18.49 -4.92
CA ILE A 124 -8.28 -18.64 -4.40
C ILE A 124 -8.34 -18.22 -2.93
N ASN A 125 -7.38 -18.65 -2.11
CA ASN A 125 -7.30 -18.29 -0.69
C ASN A 125 -7.06 -16.78 -0.50
N MET A 126 -6.26 -16.14 -1.34
CA MET A 126 -6.05 -14.68 -1.32
C MET A 126 -7.36 -13.93 -1.60
N VAL A 127 -8.11 -14.35 -2.62
CA VAL A 127 -9.42 -13.75 -2.96
C VAL A 127 -10.43 -13.96 -1.84
N SER A 128 -10.47 -15.15 -1.23
CA SER A 128 -11.32 -15.42 -0.07
C SER A 128 -10.97 -14.51 1.11
N ALA A 129 -9.67 -14.40 1.44
CA ALA A 129 -9.23 -13.53 2.53
C ALA A 129 -9.59 -12.06 2.31
N ALA A 130 -9.52 -11.57 1.06
CA ALA A 130 -9.95 -10.21 0.72
C ALA A 130 -11.45 -10.02 0.94
N LYS A 131 -12.27 -10.98 0.50
CA LYS A 131 -13.73 -10.98 0.72
C LYS A 131 -14.06 -11.00 2.22
N ASP A 132 -13.47 -11.92 2.97
CA ASP A 132 -13.75 -12.14 4.39
C ASP A 132 -13.36 -10.93 5.25
N SER A 133 -12.28 -10.26 4.89
CA SER A 133 -11.80 -9.06 5.59
C SER A 133 -12.49 -7.76 5.13
N GLY A 134 -13.22 -7.78 4.03
CA GLY A 134 -13.77 -6.58 3.39
C GLY A 134 -12.71 -5.62 2.86
N LYS A 135 -11.51 -6.13 2.54
CA LYS A 135 -10.38 -5.33 2.06
C LYS A 135 -10.13 -5.55 0.56
N GLN A 136 -9.48 -4.57 -0.06
CA GLN A 136 -9.10 -4.64 -1.47
C GLN A 136 -7.81 -5.44 -1.63
N LEU A 137 -7.78 -6.31 -2.62
CA LEU A 137 -6.59 -6.98 -3.13
C LEU A 137 -6.41 -6.58 -4.59
N VAL A 138 -5.29 -5.92 -4.89
CA VAL A 138 -4.88 -5.50 -6.22
C VAL A 138 -3.60 -6.26 -6.61
N VAL A 139 -3.48 -6.68 -7.88
CA VAL A 139 -2.31 -7.38 -8.43
C VAL A 139 -1.82 -6.65 -9.67
#